data_60c7d381980cfa7d704c4fcdec348ecd
#
_entry.id   60c7d381980cfa7d704c4fcdec348ecd
#
_cell.length_a   1.000
_cell.length_b   1.000
_cell.length_c   1.000
_cell.angle_alpha   90.00
_cell.angle_beta   90.00
_cell.angle_gamma   90.00
#
_symmetry.space_group_name_H-M   'P 1'
#
loop_
_entity.id
_entity.type
_entity.pdbx_description
1 polymer ?
#
loop_
_entity_poly.entity_id
_entity_poly.type
_entity_poly.pdbx_seq_one_letter_code
_entity_poly.pdbx_strand_id
1 'polypeptide(L)'
;MEKKRFCFIMSGILFLGVIISSCTREKDLEFSDNLYQTDNVLKSGKVNDGSLTPLQLLGKELFFDKISDPENIIACASCHGPSVGYTGPDEWVNIGGSVYPGANGSFGNRKPPSAAYATFSPVFYYDAATLSFVGGNFWDGRATGERLGSPSAEQALGPFLNPAEHAVPDALTVLKIIEKSEYISLWKKVWGEKLRYSTPEEINLNFDRVGLAIAAYEGSSEVNQFSSKFDYYLKGSIKLTPEEKQGFNLFNKKGKCALCHIIKSIGGTPPLFTDFTFNNLGVPINPENPVYDYNPAFIDYGLGGFLLTRPDYSGMASVNMGKQKIPTLRNVDKRPDIDFTKAYMHNGVFKSLKEVVHFYNTRDDGTWPAPEVSENLNTDVGNLGLTDREEDAIVAFLNTLSDGYVK
;
A
#
# COMPACT_ATOMS: atom_id res chain seq x y z
N MET A 1 12.87 4.58 -61.52
CA MET A 1 14.22 4.50 -62.16
C MET A 1 15.20 4.41 -61.01
N GLU A 2 15.57 3.31 -60.91
CA GLU A 2 16.76 2.45 -60.82
C GLU A 2 17.44 2.44 -59.46
N LYS A 3 17.36 1.23 -58.91
CA LYS A 3 18.14 0.71 -57.78
C LYS A 3 19.59 0.47 -58.21
N LYS A 4 20.57 0.89 -57.41
CA LYS A 4 21.93 0.30 -57.49
C LYS A 4 22.26 -0.42 -56.18
N ARG A 5 22.38 -1.73 -56.29
CA ARG A 5 23.00 -2.64 -55.31
C ARG A 5 24.52 -2.53 -55.47
N PHE A 6 25.23 -2.46 -54.35
CA PHE A 6 26.66 -2.74 -54.30
C PHE A 6 26.89 -3.96 -53.46
N CYS A 7 27.36 -5.04 -54.13
CA CYS A 7 27.94 -6.20 -53.49
C CYS A 7 29.43 -5.94 -53.24
N PHE A 8 29.90 -6.20 -52.02
CA PHE A 8 31.32 -6.42 -51.79
C PHE A 8 31.52 -7.86 -51.37
N ILE A 9 32.27 -8.58 -52.20
CA ILE A 9 32.81 -9.91 -51.91
C ILE A 9 34.17 -9.70 -51.26
N MET A 10 34.39 -10.29 -50.08
CA MET A 10 35.74 -10.58 -49.61
C MET A 10 35.81 -12.03 -49.07
N SER A 11 36.81 -12.67 -49.60
CA SER A 11 37.19 -14.08 -49.58
C SER A 11 37.69 -14.53 -48.22
N GLY A 12 37.27 -15.68 -47.81
CA GLY A 12 37.89 -16.82 -47.18
C GLY A 12 38.85 -16.70 -45.99
N ILE A 13 38.45 -17.33 -44.90
CA ILE A 13 39.36 -18.21 -44.09
C ILE A 13 38.43 -19.25 -43.39
N LEU A 14 38.72 -20.49 -43.66
CA LEU A 14 38.11 -21.69 -43.04
C LEU A 14 38.54 -21.78 -41.57
N PHE A 15 37.58 -21.71 -40.63
CA PHE A 15 37.78 -22.23 -39.27
C PHE A 15 36.65 -23.21 -38.95
N LEU A 16 37.00 -24.44 -38.73
CA LEU A 16 36.15 -25.50 -38.19
C LEU A 16 35.77 -25.12 -36.78
N GLY A 17 34.58 -24.57 -36.57
CA GLY A 17 34.00 -24.34 -35.28
C GLY A 17 32.92 -25.38 -34.99
N VAL A 18 33.16 -26.17 -33.97
CA VAL A 18 32.24 -27.16 -33.41
C VAL A 18 30.96 -26.46 -33.01
N ILE A 19 29.85 -26.79 -33.66
CA ILE A 19 28.51 -26.38 -33.24
C ILE A 19 28.14 -27.22 -32.04
N ILE A 20 28.33 -26.68 -30.82
CA ILE A 20 27.67 -27.18 -29.62
C ILE A 20 26.27 -26.59 -29.64
N SER A 21 25.30 -27.37 -30.12
CA SER A 21 23.89 -27.07 -29.95
C SER A 21 23.53 -27.23 -28.46
N SER A 22 23.50 -26.15 -27.77
CA SER A 22 22.94 -26.08 -26.39
C SER A 22 21.42 -26.03 -26.52
N CYS A 23 20.78 -27.19 -26.50
CA CYS A 23 19.36 -27.32 -26.22
C CYS A 23 19.13 -27.10 -24.70
N THR A 24 18.94 -25.87 -24.30
CA THR A 24 18.30 -25.53 -23.03
C THR A 24 17.52 -24.28 -23.27
N ARG A 25 16.20 -24.41 -23.50
CA ARG A 25 15.23 -23.35 -23.23
C ARG A 25 13.85 -23.62 -23.82
N GLU A 26 13.08 -24.38 -23.13
CA GLU A 26 11.61 -24.31 -23.31
C GLU A 26 10.83 -24.47 -21.99
N LYS A 27 11.51 -24.79 -20.88
CA LYS A 27 10.83 -24.94 -19.57
C LYS A 27 10.76 -23.68 -18.71
N ASP A 28 11.64 -22.70 -18.96
CA ASP A 28 11.69 -21.48 -18.13
C ASP A 28 10.62 -20.44 -18.52
N LEU A 29 10.09 -20.49 -19.76
CA LEU A 29 9.07 -19.56 -20.26
C LEU A 29 7.63 -19.93 -19.80
N GLU A 30 7.32 -21.24 -19.70
CA GLU A 30 6.01 -21.66 -19.18
C GLU A 30 5.81 -21.38 -17.68
N PHE A 31 6.90 -21.23 -16.94
CA PHE A 31 6.86 -21.00 -15.51
C PHE A 31 6.56 -19.53 -15.14
N SER A 32 7.06 -18.57 -15.93
CA SER A 32 6.77 -17.15 -15.76
C SER A 32 5.33 -16.82 -16.15
N ASP A 33 4.79 -17.42 -17.20
CA ASP A 33 3.43 -17.17 -17.67
C ASP A 33 2.36 -17.64 -16.67
N ASN A 34 2.63 -18.68 -15.87
CA ASN A 34 1.70 -19.10 -14.81
C ASN A 34 1.68 -18.19 -13.58
N LEU A 35 2.77 -17.49 -13.27
CA LEU A 35 2.78 -16.44 -12.24
C LEU A 35 1.98 -15.21 -12.68
N TYR A 36 2.08 -14.82 -13.96
CA TYR A 36 1.34 -13.66 -14.53
C TYR A 36 -0.15 -13.93 -14.76
N GLN A 37 -0.59 -15.18 -14.87
CA GLN A 37 -2.02 -15.50 -14.91
C GLN A 37 -2.74 -15.22 -13.58
N THR A 38 -2.01 -15.10 -12.46
CA THR A 38 -2.58 -14.67 -11.17
C THR A 38 -2.99 -13.20 -11.16
N ASP A 39 -2.48 -12.36 -12.06
CA ASP A 39 -2.85 -10.95 -12.20
C ASP A 39 -4.35 -10.75 -12.43
N ASN A 40 -4.99 -11.63 -13.20
CA ASN A 40 -6.44 -11.60 -13.41
C ASN A 40 -7.23 -12.05 -12.16
N VAL A 41 -6.66 -12.89 -11.31
CA VAL A 41 -7.27 -13.37 -10.07
C VAL A 41 -7.16 -12.30 -8.98
N LEU A 42 -6.05 -11.55 -8.91
CA LEU A 42 -5.88 -10.43 -7.97
C LEU A 42 -6.81 -9.26 -8.30
N LYS A 43 -7.10 -9.04 -9.60
CA LYS A 43 -7.98 -7.95 -10.07
C LYS A 43 -9.46 -8.33 -10.17
N SER A 44 -9.79 -9.62 -10.29
CA SER A 44 -11.15 -10.10 -10.50
C SER A 44 -11.82 -10.61 -9.21
N GLY A 45 -11.91 -9.80 -8.17
CA GLY A 45 -12.61 -10.12 -6.92
C GLY A 45 -14.11 -10.46 -7.04
N LYS A 46 -14.56 -11.07 -8.14
CA LYS A 46 -15.93 -11.52 -8.33
C LYS A 46 -16.04 -13.02 -8.14
N VAL A 47 -16.18 -13.44 -6.89
CA VAL A 47 -16.96 -14.63 -6.59
C VAL A 47 -18.42 -14.18 -6.47
N ASN A 48 -19.31 -14.73 -7.28
CA ASN A 48 -20.71 -14.26 -7.40
C ASN A 48 -21.59 -14.51 -6.16
N ASP A 49 -21.07 -15.22 -5.14
CA ASP A 49 -21.76 -15.63 -3.92
C ASP A 49 -21.17 -15.05 -2.62
N GLY A 50 -20.14 -14.21 -2.72
CA GLY A 50 -19.45 -13.61 -1.56
C GLY A 50 -18.45 -14.54 -0.88
N SER A 51 -18.24 -15.77 -1.34
CA SER A 51 -17.23 -16.69 -0.77
C SER A 51 -15.83 -16.36 -1.28
N LEU A 52 -14.81 -16.59 -0.44
CA LEU A 52 -13.40 -16.45 -0.83
C LEU A 52 -12.98 -17.57 -1.78
N THR A 53 -12.19 -17.23 -2.80
CA THR A 53 -11.49 -18.23 -3.60
C THR A 53 -10.48 -19.00 -2.75
N PRO A 54 -10.03 -20.20 -3.14
CA PRO A 54 -8.99 -20.92 -2.41
C PRO A 54 -7.71 -20.11 -2.17
N LEU A 55 -7.29 -19.28 -3.13
CA LEU A 55 -6.13 -18.39 -3.00
C LEU A 55 -6.39 -17.29 -1.96
N GLN A 56 -7.57 -16.65 -2.00
CA GLN A 56 -7.97 -15.64 -1.04
C GLN A 56 -8.10 -16.23 0.38
N LEU A 57 -8.62 -17.48 0.49
CA LEU A 57 -8.71 -18.16 1.76
C LEU A 57 -7.33 -18.48 2.33
N LEU A 58 -6.38 -18.97 1.50
CA LEU A 58 -4.99 -19.16 1.91
C LEU A 58 -4.37 -17.85 2.38
N GLY A 59 -4.61 -16.76 1.65
CA GLY A 59 -4.14 -15.42 2.03
C GLY A 59 -4.74 -14.92 3.33
N LYS A 60 -6.01 -15.21 3.59
CA LYS A 60 -6.68 -14.90 4.85
C LYS A 60 -6.03 -15.64 6.03
N GLU A 61 -5.82 -16.94 5.89
CA GLU A 61 -5.14 -17.72 6.93
C GLU A 61 -3.76 -17.13 7.23
N LEU A 62 -2.96 -16.83 6.19
CA LEU A 62 -1.63 -16.22 6.34
C LEU A 62 -1.67 -14.82 6.97
N PHE A 63 -2.68 -14.00 6.67
CA PHE A 63 -2.83 -12.66 7.21
C PHE A 63 -3.12 -12.65 8.71
N PHE A 64 -3.82 -13.69 9.21
CA PHE A 64 -4.17 -13.82 10.62
C PHE A 64 -3.24 -14.77 11.40
N ASP A 65 -2.39 -15.53 10.70
CA ASP A 65 -1.43 -16.43 11.35
C ASP A 65 -0.27 -15.64 11.98
N LYS A 66 0.12 -16.06 13.17
CA LYS A 66 1.21 -15.44 13.93
C LYS A 66 2.55 -16.02 13.49
N ILE A 67 3.12 -15.46 12.44
CA ILE A 67 4.41 -15.87 11.89
C ILE A 67 5.47 -14.83 12.26
N SER A 68 6.13 -15.01 13.40
CA SER A 68 7.16 -14.10 13.89
C SER A 68 8.22 -14.82 14.71
N ASP A 69 9.38 -14.22 14.92
CA ASP A 69 10.45 -14.73 15.77
C ASP A 69 10.67 -13.75 16.95
N PRO A 70 10.87 -14.25 18.20
CA PRO A 70 11.09 -15.67 18.53
C PRO A 70 9.82 -16.49 18.81
N GLU A 71 8.64 -15.91 19.05
CA GLU A 71 7.56 -16.62 19.73
C GLU A 71 6.26 -16.76 18.91
N ASN A 72 6.29 -16.47 17.61
CA ASN A 72 5.08 -16.47 16.77
C ASN A 72 3.92 -15.67 17.39
N ILE A 73 4.17 -14.41 17.75
CA ILE A 73 3.20 -13.55 18.44
C ILE A 73 2.57 -12.47 17.55
N ILE A 74 3.19 -12.16 16.40
CA ILE A 74 2.77 -11.11 15.46
C ILE A 74 2.17 -11.73 14.21
N ALA A 75 0.99 -11.24 13.82
CA ALA A 75 0.32 -11.46 12.54
C ALA A 75 0.19 -10.13 11.79
N CYS A 76 -0.08 -10.14 10.48
CA CYS A 76 -0.42 -8.92 9.76
C CYS A 76 -1.59 -8.17 10.43
N ALA A 77 -2.61 -8.91 10.89
CA ALA A 77 -3.76 -8.39 11.60
C ALA A 77 -3.42 -7.70 12.93
N SER A 78 -2.26 -7.96 13.54
CA SER A 78 -1.81 -7.28 14.76
C SER A 78 -1.60 -5.78 14.55
N CYS A 79 -1.21 -5.37 13.34
CA CYS A 79 -1.00 -3.97 12.96
C CYS A 79 -2.03 -3.48 11.93
N HIS A 80 -2.78 -4.38 11.29
CA HIS A 80 -3.78 -4.08 10.26
C HIS A 80 -5.15 -4.67 10.63
N GLY A 81 -5.80 -4.09 11.66
CA GLY A 81 -7.05 -4.60 12.21
C GLY A 81 -8.28 -4.33 11.33
N PRO A 82 -9.14 -5.35 11.07
CA PRO A 82 -10.34 -5.18 10.24
C PRO A 82 -11.34 -4.15 10.79
N SER A 83 -11.50 -4.09 12.13
CA SER A 83 -12.45 -3.18 12.80
C SER A 83 -12.12 -1.69 12.61
N VAL A 84 -10.88 -1.39 12.26
CA VAL A 84 -10.38 -0.01 12.07
C VAL A 84 -9.98 0.27 10.62
N GLY A 85 -10.49 -0.52 9.67
CA GLY A 85 -10.19 -0.36 8.25
C GLY A 85 -8.80 -0.85 7.85
N TYR A 86 -8.35 -1.93 8.47
CA TYR A 86 -7.06 -2.58 8.21
C TYR A 86 -5.84 -1.67 8.40
N THR A 87 -5.88 -0.85 9.45
CA THR A 87 -4.76 -0.05 9.97
C THR A 87 -4.58 -0.36 11.47
N GLY A 88 -3.91 0.49 12.23
CA GLY A 88 -3.57 0.27 13.65
C GLY A 88 -4.78 0.03 14.56
N PRO A 89 -4.99 -1.19 15.11
CA PRO A 89 -6.16 -1.56 15.90
C PRO A 89 -6.04 -1.27 17.41
N ASP A 90 -4.87 -0.94 17.90
CA ASP A 90 -4.64 -0.68 19.32
C ASP A 90 -4.74 0.82 19.61
N GLU A 91 -5.71 1.20 20.43
CA GLU A 91 -5.97 2.59 20.77
C GLU A 91 -4.83 3.24 21.56
N TRP A 92 -4.21 2.49 22.48
CA TRP A 92 -3.10 3.03 23.29
C TRP A 92 -1.88 3.32 22.43
N VAL A 93 -1.58 2.44 21.46
CA VAL A 93 -0.52 2.68 20.47
C VAL A 93 -0.87 3.90 19.61
N ASN A 94 -2.15 4.05 19.21
CA ASN A 94 -2.60 5.18 18.41
C ASN A 94 -2.53 6.51 19.18
N ILE A 95 -2.85 6.53 20.48
CA ILE A 95 -2.74 7.71 21.34
C ILE A 95 -1.28 8.16 21.45
N GLY A 96 -0.36 7.22 21.62
CA GLY A 96 1.08 7.48 21.69
C GLY A 96 1.73 7.68 20.31
N GLY A 97 2.86 7.03 20.09
CA GLY A 97 3.68 7.18 18.88
C GLY A 97 3.09 6.64 17.59
N SER A 98 2.00 5.88 17.68
CA SER A 98 1.28 5.28 16.53
C SER A 98 2.10 4.27 15.72
N VAL A 99 3.27 3.87 16.21
CA VAL A 99 4.15 2.85 15.64
C VAL A 99 4.04 1.59 16.49
N TYR A 100 3.77 0.48 15.83
CA TYR A 100 3.53 -0.80 16.50
C TYR A 100 4.86 -1.49 16.79
N PRO A 101 5.01 -2.11 17.98
CA PRO A 101 6.22 -2.87 18.30
C PRO A 101 6.29 -4.14 17.47
N GLY A 102 7.47 -4.47 16.98
CA GLY A 102 7.78 -5.75 16.39
C GLY A 102 7.89 -6.89 17.41
N ALA A 103 8.06 -8.12 16.94
CA ALA A 103 8.08 -9.33 17.75
C ALA A 103 9.20 -9.33 18.82
N ASN A 104 10.30 -8.67 18.55
CA ASN A 104 11.44 -8.53 19.46
C ASN A 104 11.42 -7.23 20.28
N GLY A 105 10.30 -6.47 20.24
CA GLY A 105 10.17 -5.17 20.93
C GLY A 105 10.82 -3.99 20.21
N SER A 106 11.41 -4.18 19.04
CA SER A 106 11.90 -3.08 18.21
C SER A 106 10.76 -2.32 17.55
N PHE A 107 11.01 -1.07 17.17
CA PHE A 107 10.02 -0.24 16.50
C PHE A 107 10.48 0.17 15.11
N GLY A 108 9.53 0.25 14.17
CA GLY A 108 9.71 0.98 12.93
C GLY A 108 9.64 2.49 13.16
N ASN A 109 9.36 3.24 12.10
CA ASN A 109 9.31 4.70 12.14
C ASN A 109 8.01 5.29 11.61
N ARG A 110 7.09 4.46 11.13
CA ARG A 110 5.83 4.91 10.51
C ARG A 110 4.64 4.13 11.06
N LYS A 111 3.52 4.81 11.08
CA LYS A 111 2.21 4.22 11.36
C LYS A 111 1.85 3.21 10.26
N PRO A 112 1.18 2.06 10.59
CA PRO A 112 0.65 1.13 9.59
C PRO A 112 -0.34 1.83 8.64
N PRO A 113 -0.09 1.87 7.31
CA PRO A 113 -1.10 2.32 6.35
C PRO A 113 -2.26 1.34 6.30
N SER A 114 -3.41 1.74 5.71
CA SER A 114 -4.49 0.79 5.48
C SER A 114 -4.08 -0.26 4.44
N ALA A 115 -4.27 -1.56 4.76
CA ALA A 115 -4.19 -2.64 3.80
C ALA A 115 -5.47 -2.75 2.95
N ALA A 116 -6.62 -2.23 3.45
CA ALA A 116 -7.82 -2.15 2.64
C ALA A 116 -7.63 -1.19 1.46
N TYR A 117 -8.08 -1.64 0.29
CA TYR A 117 -7.96 -0.92 -0.97
C TYR A 117 -6.52 -0.69 -1.48
N ALA A 118 -5.51 -1.21 -0.80
CA ALA A 118 -4.10 -1.08 -1.19
C ALA A 118 -3.78 -1.83 -2.50
N THR A 119 -4.51 -2.89 -2.81
CA THR A 119 -4.33 -3.70 -4.02
C THR A 119 -4.68 -2.99 -5.33
N PHE A 120 -5.36 -1.84 -5.24
CA PHE A 120 -5.65 -0.99 -6.41
C PHE A 120 -4.48 -0.08 -6.79
N SER A 121 -3.43 0.00 -5.96
CA SER A 121 -2.23 0.77 -6.29
C SER A 121 -1.55 0.16 -7.51
N PRO A 122 -1.27 0.95 -8.57
CA PRO A 122 -0.54 0.44 -9.73
C PRO A 122 0.92 0.13 -9.39
N VAL A 123 1.57 -0.66 -10.23
CA VAL A 123 3.02 -0.82 -10.20
C VAL A 123 3.66 0.57 -10.25
N PHE A 124 4.70 0.79 -9.47
CA PHE A 124 5.36 2.09 -9.35
C PHE A 124 5.96 2.53 -10.68
N TYR A 125 5.70 3.78 -11.06
CA TYR A 125 6.26 4.37 -12.28
C TYR A 125 6.34 5.89 -12.17
N TYR A 126 7.16 6.49 -13.03
CA TYR A 126 7.20 7.93 -13.23
C TYR A 126 6.31 8.32 -14.41
N ASP A 127 5.34 9.19 -14.16
CA ASP A 127 4.49 9.79 -15.21
C ASP A 127 5.11 11.10 -15.68
N ALA A 128 5.68 11.08 -16.88
CA ALA A 128 6.31 12.24 -17.48
C ALA A 128 5.30 13.35 -17.90
N ALA A 129 4.00 13.01 -18.02
CA ALA A 129 2.98 14.00 -18.38
C ALA A 129 2.60 14.87 -17.16
N THR A 130 2.56 14.28 -15.98
CA THR A 130 2.25 14.98 -14.73
C THR A 130 3.48 15.30 -13.89
N LEU A 131 4.68 14.86 -14.32
CA LEU A 131 5.95 14.97 -13.61
C LEU A 131 5.88 14.39 -12.19
N SER A 132 5.14 13.29 -12.02
CA SER A 132 4.86 12.69 -10.73
C SER A 132 5.18 11.20 -10.72
N PHE A 133 5.60 10.68 -9.57
CA PHE A 133 5.61 9.26 -9.32
C PHE A 133 4.22 8.78 -8.91
N VAL A 134 3.84 7.58 -9.36
CA VAL A 134 2.52 7.00 -9.14
C VAL A 134 2.69 5.53 -8.74
N GLY A 135 1.87 5.05 -7.83
CA GLY A 135 1.82 3.63 -7.49
C GLY A 135 2.75 3.20 -6.36
N GLY A 136 3.09 1.92 -6.35
CA GLY A 136 3.79 1.30 -5.23
C GLY A 136 2.97 1.27 -3.94
N ASN A 137 3.43 0.54 -2.93
CA ASN A 137 2.87 0.53 -1.58
C ASN A 137 3.93 0.94 -0.54
N PHE A 138 3.59 0.97 0.75
CA PHE A 138 4.20 1.76 1.80
C PHE A 138 4.05 3.27 1.58
N TRP A 139 4.36 4.08 2.60
CA TRP A 139 4.24 5.54 2.54
C TRP A 139 5.21 6.19 1.53
N ASP A 140 6.31 5.53 1.22
CA ASP A 140 7.37 5.98 0.31
C ASP A 140 7.34 5.30 -1.08
N GLY A 141 6.45 4.35 -1.30
CA GLY A 141 6.31 3.65 -2.59
C GLY A 141 7.31 2.51 -2.82
N ARG A 142 8.17 2.17 -1.85
CA ARG A 142 9.27 1.21 -2.02
C ARG A 142 8.85 -0.22 -2.34
N ALA A 143 7.63 -0.64 -2.01
CA ALA A 143 7.06 -1.87 -2.54
C ALA A 143 6.51 -1.58 -3.93
N THR A 144 7.38 -1.64 -4.92
CA THR A 144 7.11 -1.11 -6.27
C THR A 144 6.15 -1.96 -7.08
N GLY A 145 6.10 -3.25 -6.84
CA GLY A 145 5.36 -4.21 -7.67
C GLY A 145 6.06 -4.58 -8.96
N GLU A 146 7.27 -4.08 -9.22
CA GLU A 146 8.00 -4.32 -10.46
C GLU A 146 8.37 -5.80 -10.67
N ARG A 147 8.65 -6.51 -9.58
CA ARG A 147 9.06 -7.91 -9.62
C ARG A 147 7.87 -8.89 -9.72
N LEU A 148 6.80 -8.62 -8.96
CA LEU A 148 5.64 -9.52 -8.86
C LEU A 148 4.41 -9.00 -9.63
N GLY A 149 4.50 -7.87 -10.32
CA GLY A 149 3.36 -7.22 -10.95
C GLY A 149 2.34 -6.64 -9.97
N SER A 150 2.60 -6.73 -8.66
CA SER A 150 1.68 -6.34 -7.58
C SER A 150 2.41 -5.68 -6.42
N PRO A 151 2.21 -4.36 -6.20
CA PRO A 151 2.76 -3.68 -5.03
C PRO A 151 2.34 -4.30 -3.69
N SER A 152 1.10 -4.79 -3.58
CA SER A 152 0.61 -5.43 -2.34
C SER A 152 1.28 -6.77 -2.09
N ALA A 153 1.55 -7.57 -3.13
CA ALA A 153 2.26 -8.84 -2.97
C ALA A 153 3.70 -8.62 -2.52
N GLU A 154 4.40 -7.65 -3.09
CA GLU A 154 5.76 -7.30 -2.66
C GLU A 154 5.77 -6.70 -1.25
N GLN A 155 4.79 -5.83 -0.95
CA GLN A 155 4.66 -5.25 0.38
C GLN A 155 4.48 -6.32 1.45
N ALA A 156 3.61 -7.31 1.21
CA ALA A 156 3.28 -8.37 2.17
C ALA A 156 4.48 -9.24 2.58
N LEU A 157 5.52 -9.31 1.76
CA LEU A 157 6.74 -10.06 2.07
C LEU A 157 7.70 -9.32 3.00
N GLY A 158 7.71 -7.98 2.93
CA GLY A 158 8.65 -7.15 3.68
C GLY A 158 8.58 -7.35 5.20
N PRO A 159 7.40 -7.28 5.82
CA PRO A 159 7.22 -7.40 7.27
C PRO A 159 7.79 -8.67 7.88
N PHE A 160 7.70 -9.82 7.20
CA PHE A 160 8.21 -11.09 7.75
C PHE A 160 9.70 -11.00 8.11
N LEU A 161 10.51 -10.38 7.24
CA LEU A 161 11.96 -10.32 7.38
C LEU A 161 12.42 -9.01 8.04
N ASN A 162 11.51 -8.08 8.32
CA ASN A 162 11.85 -6.82 8.99
C ASN A 162 12.07 -7.05 10.49
N PRO A 163 13.26 -6.73 11.01
CA PRO A 163 13.55 -6.87 12.46
C PRO A 163 12.62 -6.06 13.36
N ALA A 164 12.07 -4.95 12.86
CA ALA A 164 11.13 -4.09 13.61
C ALA A 164 9.65 -4.50 13.44
N GLU A 165 9.37 -5.63 12.81
CA GLU A 165 8.02 -6.16 12.60
C GLU A 165 7.96 -7.64 13.02
N HIS A 166 7.92 -8.60 12.08
CA HIS A 166 7.86 -10.02 12.42
C HIS A 166 9.22 -10.61 12.83
N ALA A 167 10.32 -10.01 12.45
CA ALA A 167 11.70 -10.37 12.81
C ALA A 167 12.14 -11.81 12.43
N VAL A 168 11.45 -12.46 11.49
CA VAL A 168 11.85 -13.82 11.04
C VAL A 168 13.19 -13.73 10.29
N PRO A 169 14.17 -14.58 10.59
CA PRO A 169 15.52 -14.42 10.09
C PRO A 169 15.65 -14.58 8.57
N ASP A 170 14.82 -15.43 7.96
CA ASP A 170 14.84 -15.68 6.51
C ASP A 170 13.54 -16.29 5.98
N ALA A 171 13.40 -16.27 4.66
CA ALA A 171 12.24 -16.82 3.94
C ALA A 171 12.05 -18.33 4.20
N LEU A 172 13.14 -19.10 4.33
CA LEU A 172 13.08 -20.53 4.62
C LEU A 172 12.38 -20.79 5.96
N THR A 173 12.67 -19.98 6.96
CA THR A 173 12.04 -20.09 8.29
C THR A 173 10.55 -19.78 8.22
N VAL A 174 10.13 -18.76 7.46
CA VAL A 174 8.70 -18.49 7.19
C VAL A 174 8.02 -19.72 6.58
N LEU A 175 8.61 -20.32 5.53
CA LEU A 175 8.05 -21.48 4.87
C LEU A 175 7.96 -22.73 5.78
N LYS A 176 8.94 -22.92 6.67
CA LYS A 176 8.91 -24.01 7.67
C LYS A 176 7.81 -23.83 8.72
N ILE A 177 7.46 -22.59 9.08
CA ILE A 177 6.34 -22.29 9.97
C ILE A 177 5.04 -22.63 9.23
N ILE A 178 4.87 -22.15 8.01
CA ILE A 178 3.67 -22.40 7.17
C ILE A 178 3.46 -23.89 6.93
N GLU A 179 4.53 -24.68 6.69
CA GLU A 179 4.40 -26.13 6.50
C GLU A 179 3.75 -26.85 7.68
N LYS A 180 3.90 -26.32 8.90
CA LYS A 180 3.34 -26.90 10.13
C LYS A 180 1.95 -26.39 10.45
N SER A 181 1.41 -25.45 9.66
CA SER A 181 0.10 -24.87 9.92
C SER A 181 -1.05 -25.85 9.65
N GLU A 182 -2.17 -25.64 10.31
CA GLU A 182 -3.40 -26.43 10.10
C GLU A 182 -3.98 -26.23 8.69
N TYR A 183 -3.70 -25.07 8.06
CA TYR A 183 -4.18 -24.72 6.73
C TYR A 183 -3.24 -25.14 5.59
N ILE A 184 -2.17 -25.90 5.83
CA ILE A 184 -1.20 -26.31 4.79
C ILE A 184 -1.86 -27.09 3.64
N SER A 185 -2.99 -27.74 3.86
CA SER A 185 -3.76 -28.39 2.82
C SER A 185 -4.27 -27.43 1.74
N LEU A 186 -4.52 -26.15 2.07
CA LEU A 186 -4.88 -25.09 1.12
C LEU A 186 -3.75 -24.79 0.16
N TRP A 187 -2.49 -24.87 0.62
CA TRP A 187 -1.32 -24.66 -0.24
C TRP A 187 -1.37 -25.57 -1.45
N LYS A 188 -1.53 -26.89 -1.22
CA LYS A 188 -1.64 -27.87 -2.32
C LYS A 188 -2.85 -27.61 -3.20
N LYS A 189 -3.97 -27.21 -2.63
CA LYS A 189 -5.19 -26.90 -3.38
C LYS A 189 -5.00 -25.72 -4.32
N VAL A 190 -4.25 -24.69 -3.89
CA VAL A 190 -3.99 -23.45 -4.63
C VAL A 190 -2.92 -23.67 -5.71
N TRP A 191 -1.77 -24.24 -5.33
CA TRP A 191 -0.59 -24.30 -6.19
C TRP A 191 -0.42 -25.65 -6.93
N GLY A 192 -1.32 -26.62 -6.68
CA GLY A 192 -1.27 -27.96 -7.31
C GLY A 192 -0.16 -28.88 -6.77
N GLU A 193 0.70 -28.39 -5.88
CA GLU A 193 1.86 -29.10 -5.35
C GLU A 193 2.04 -28.84 -3.84
N LYS A 194 2.80 -29.72 -3.19
CA LYS A 194 3.20 -29.49 -1.79
C LYS A 194 4.19 -28.35 -1.71
N LEU A 195 4.20 -27.68 -0.56
CA LEU A 195 5.23 -26.70 -0.23
C LEU A 195 6.62 -27.34 -0.27
N ARG A 196 7.55 -26.74 -1.01
CA ARG A 196 8.93 -27.17 -1.15
C ARG A 196 9.87 -26.01 -0.85
N TYR A 197 11.05 -26.31 -0.31
CA TYR A 197 12.08 -25.34 0.02
C TYR A 197 13.48 -25.97 0.08
N SER A 198 13.75 -26.95 -0.83
CA SER A 198 15.01 -27.70 -0.88
C SER A 198 16.10 -26.95 -1.62
N THR A 199 15.76 -26.00 -2.48
CA THR A 199 16.70 -25.17 -3.23
C THR A 199 16.38 -23.68 -3.05
N PRO A 200 17.35 -22.78 -3.28
CA PRO A 200 17.10 -21.33 -3.22
C PRO A 200 15.96 -20.88 -4.14
N GLU A 201 15.83 -21.48 -5.31
CA GLU A 201 14.78 -21.19 -6.30
C GLU A 201 13.40 -21.57 -5.75
N GLU A 202 13.28 -22.77 -5.13
CA GLU A 202 12.05 -23.20 -4.47
C GLU A 202 11.67 -22.29 -3.29
N ILE A 203 12.68 -21.86 -2.49
CA ILE A 203 12.46 -20.94 -1.38
C ILE A 203 11.92 -19.61 -1.91
N ASN A 204 12.59 -19.02 -2.89
CA ASN A 204 12.19 -17.72 -3.44
C ASN A 204 10.79 -17.79 -4.05
N LEU A 205 10.52 -18.81 -4.90
CA LEU A 205 9.23 -19.01 -5.51
C LEU A 205 8.11 -19.14 -4.47
N ASN A 206 8.32 -19.97 -3.46
CA ASN A 206 7.28 -20.24 -2.49
C ASN A 206 7.10 -19.08 -1.50
N PHE A 207 8.15 -18.31 -1.22
CA PHE A 207 8.02 -17.06 -0.48
C PHE A 207 7.24 -16.00 -1.29
N ASP A 208 7.46 -15.89 -2.60
CA ASP A 208 6.66 -15.03 -3.47
C ASP A 208 5.18 -15.45 -3.48
N ARG A 209 4.88 -16.74 -3.48
CA ARG A 209 3.53 -17.29 -3.35
C ARG A 209 2.82 -16.89 -2.04
N VAL A 210 3.56 -16.73 -0.96
CA VAL A 210 3.02 -16.19 0.31
C VAL A 210 2.51 -14.76 0.10
N GLY A 211 3.32 -13.89 -0.49
CA GLY A 211 2.92 -12.51 -0.79
C GLY A 211 1.73 -12.42 -1.74
N LEU A 212 1.72 -13.25 -2.80
CA LEU A 212 0.61 -13.32 -3.74
C LEU A 212 -0.70 -13.77 -3.08
N ALA A 213 -0.64 -14.73 -2.15
CA ALA A 213 -1.82 -15.19 -1.43
C ALA A 213 -2.36 -14.11 -0.48
N ILE A 214 -1.49 -13.44 0.28
CA ILE A 214 -1.89 -12.34 1.16
C ILE A 214 -2.52 -11.21 0.35
N ALA A 215 -1.89 -10.77 -0.74
CA ALA A 215 -2.44 -9.75 -1.62
C ALA A 215 -3.80 -10.16 -2.23
N ALA A 216 -4.00 -11.45 -2.54
CA ALA A 216 -5.30 -11.93 -3.01
C ALA A 216 -6.40 -11.78 -1.93
N TYR A 217 -6.09 -12.02 -0.65
CA TYR A 217 -7.01 -11.75 0.44
C TYR A 217 -7.27 -10.24 0.59
N GLU A 218 -6.22 -9.42 0.60
CA GLU A 218 -6.36 -7.96 0.66
C GLU A 218 -7.19 -7.40 -0.51
N GLY A 219 -7.18 -8.07 -1.68
CA GLY A 219 -8.01 -7.74 -2.84
C GLY A 219 -9.44 -8.28 -2.78
N SER A 220 -9.79 -9.07 -1.76
CA SER A 220 -11.10 -9.72 -1.64
C SER A 220 -12.24 -8.75 -1.30
N SER A 221 -13.47 -9.20 -1.48
CA SER A 221 -14.67 -8.46 -1.08
C SER A 221 -14.85 -8.39 0.45
N GLU A 222 -14.18 -9.22 1.23
CA GLU A 222 -14.15 -9.08 2.70
C GLU A 222 -13.38 -7.83 3.13
N VAL A 223 -12.32 -7.49 2.40
CA VAL A 223 -11.44 -6.35 2.71
C VAL A 223 -11.92 -5.09 1.99
N ASN A 224 -12.29 -5.20 0.72
CA ASN A 224 -12.70 -4.08 -0.14
C ASN A 224 -14.20 -4.17 -0.45
N GLN A 225 -15.04 -3.81 0.52
CA GLN A 225 -16.48 -4.09 0.48
C GLN A 225 -17.28 -3.17 -0.42
N PHE A 226 -16.83 -1.92 -0.65
CA PHE A 226 -17.60 -0.88 -1.35
C PHE A 226 -19.04 -0.76 -0.85
N SER A 227 -19.20 -0.76 0.47
CA SER A 227 -20.46 -0.78 1.21
C SER A 227 -20.65 0.42 2.13
N SER A 228 -19.93 1.51 1.85
CA SER A 228 -20.04 2.75 2.62
C SER A 228 -21.35 3.50 2.34
N LYS A 229 -21.74 4.41 3.22
CA LYS A 229 -22.87 5.32 2.99
C LYS A 229 -22.73 6.06 1.67
N PHE A 230 -21.51 6.50 1.32
CA PHE A 230 -21.26 7.18 0.06
C PHE A 230 -21.45 6.28 -1.17
N ASP A 231 -21.12 4.98 -1.07
CA ASP A 231 -21.39 4.02 -2.17
C ASP A 231 -22.90 3.87 -2.44
N TYR A 232 -23.73 3.84 -1.40
CA TYR A 232 -25.19 3.82 -1.54
C TYR A 232 -25.75 5.13 -2.08
N TYR A 233 -25.15 6.27 -1.71
CA TYR A 233 -25.48 7.57 -2.28
C TYR A 233 -25.17 7.61 -3.79
N LEU A 234 -24.01 7.15 -4.22
CA LEU A 234 -23.63 7.07 -5.64
C LEU A 234 -24.56 6.18 -6.44
N LYS A 235 -25.09 5.10 -5.83
CA LYS A 235 -26.10 4.21 -6.42
C LYS A 235 -27.51 4.81 -6.41
N GLY A 236 -27.71 6.02 -5.90
CA GLY A 236 -29.02 6.67 -5.75
C GLY A 236 -29.95 6.03 -4.72
N SER A 237 -29.42 5.11 -3.88
CA SER A 237 -30.21 4.34 -2.92
C SER A 237 -30.54 5.10 -1.63
N ILE A 238 -29.73 6.12 -1.30
CA ILE A 238 -29.90 6.99 -0.12
C ILE A 238 -29.53 8.43 -0.46
N LYS A 239 -29.85 9.36 0.45
CA LYS A 239 -29.43 10.76 0.39
C LYS A 239 -28.41 11.03 1.49
N LEU A 240 -27.45 11.91 1.21
CA LEU A 240 -26.61 12.51 2.23
C LEU A 240 -27.42 13.51 3.04
N THR A 241 -27.07 13.69 4.33
CA THR A 241 -27.62 14.79 5.14
C THR A 241 -27.20 16.14 4.55
N PRO A 242 -27.84 17.26 4.93
CA PRO A 242 -27.41 18.58 4.47
C PRO A 242 -25.93 18.87 4.77
N GLU A 243 -25.46 18.49 5.96
CA GLU A 243 -24.08 18.68 6.41
C GLU A 243 -23.10 17.83 5.60
N GLU A 244 -23.35 16.52 5.45
CA GLU A 244 -22.54 15.61 4.62
C GLU A 244 -22.48 16.09 3.15
N LYS A 245 -23.59 16.63 2.65
CA LYS A 245 -23.66 17.18 1.29
C LYS A 245 -22.86 18.47 1.18
N GLN A 246 -22.89 19.31 2.19
CA GLN A 246 -22.05 20.51 2.27
C GLN A 246 -20.58 20.12 2.29
N GLY A 247 -20.20 19.13 3.15
CA GLY A 247 -18.85 18.60 3.23
C GLY A 247 -18.34 18.03 1.90
N PHE A 248 -19.17 17.27 1.20
CA PHE A 248 -18.87 16.77 -0.14
C PHE A 248 -18.60 17.91 -1.14
N ASN A 249 -19.39 18.98 -1.10
CA ASN A 249 -19.17 20.14 -1.96
C ASN A 249 -17.88 20.90 -1.60
N LEU A 250 -17.58 21.04 -0.31
CA LEU A 250 -16.35 21.68 0.18
C LEU A 250 -15.12 20.85 -0.19
N PHE A 251 -15.17 19.54 -0.01
CA PHE A 251 -14.12 18.59 -0.40
C PHE A 251 -13.74 18.76 -1.87
N ASN A 252 -14.74 18.94 -2.75
CA ASN A 252 -14.53 19.10 -4.19
C ASN A 252 -14.06 20.51 -4.61
N LYS A 253 -14.25 21.52 -3.76
CA LYS A 253 -14.04 22.93 -4.15
C LYS A 253 -13.08 23.64 -3.19
N LYS A 254 -13.62 24.37 -2.21
CA LYS A 254 -12.87 25.23 -1.30
C LYS A 254 -11.83 24.46 -0.48
N GLY A 255 -12.14 23.23 -0.05
CA GLY A 255 -11.23 22.36 0.70
C GLY A 255 -10.12 21.75 -0.13
N LYS A 256 -10.19 21.82 -1.47
CA LYS A 256 -9.18 21.31 -2.44
C LYS A 256 -8.78 19.83 -2.29
N CYS A 257 -9.48 19.07 -1.43
CA CYS A 257 -9.15 17.67 -1.14
C CYS A 257 -9.17 16.79 -2.41
N ALA A 258 -10.14 17.05 -3.31
CA ALA A 258 -10.31 16.29 -4.54
C ALA A 258 -9.21 16.50 -5.59
N LEU A 259 -8.25 17.41 -5.37
CA LEU A 259 -7.08 17.57 -6.24
C LEU A 259 -6.19 16.31 -6.20
N CYS A 260 -6.09 15.67 -5.03
CA CYS A 260 -5.30 14.47 -4.79
C CYS A 260 -6.19 13.25 -4.47
N HIS A 261 -7.25 13.47 -3.67
CA HIS A 261 -8.21 12.42 -3.32
C HIS A 261 -9.36 12.39 -4.34
N ILE A 262 -9.04 11.98 -5.57
CA ILE A 262 -9.94 12.05 -6.73
C ILE A 262 -11.23 11.24 -6.54
N ILE A 263 -12.37 11.84 -6.97
CA ILE A 263 -13.70 11.22 -6.89
C ILE A 263 -14.12 10.70 -8.27
N LYS A 264 -13.27 9.92 -8.89
CA LYS A 264 -13.53 9.35 -10.20
C LYS A 264 -13.59 7.82 -10.11
N SER A 265 -14.64 7.23 -10.67
CA SER A 265 -14.67 5.80 -10.94
C SER A 265 -13.71 5.46 -12.07
N ILE A 266 -12.89 4.44 -11.89
CA ILE A 266 -11.91 3.97 -12.88
C ILE A 266 -12.24 2.51 -13.22
N GLY A 267 -12.48 2.21 -14.50
CA GLY A 267 -12.75 0.83 -14.94
C GLY A 267 -13.96 0.18 -14.26
N GLY A 268 -14.96 0.96 -13.84
CA GLY A 268 -16.13 0.47 -13.11
C GLY A 268 -15.94 0.32 -11.60
N THR A 269 -14.73 0.53 -11.09
CA THR A 269 -14.44 0.58 -9.65
C THR A 269 -14.97 1.91 -9.08
N PRO A 270 -15.71 1.90 -7.95
CA PRO A 270 -16.11 3.13 -7.28
C PRO A 270 -14.90 3.98 -6.87
N PRO A 271 -15.07 5.29 -6.61
CA PRO A 271 -13.98 6.18 -6.23
C PRO A 271 -13.13 5.63 -5.08
N LEU A 272 -11.82 5.63 -5.24
CA LEU A 272 -10.85 5.20 -4.22
C LEU A 272 -10.36 6.37 -3.36
N PHE A 273 -10.66 7.60 -3.75
CA PHE A 273 -10.21 8.82 -3.07
C PHE A 273 -8.68 8.88 -2.92
N THR A 274 -7.99 8.56 -3.98
CA THR A 274 -6.54 8.71 -4.15
C THR A 274 -6.22 8.73 -5.64
N ASP A 275 -5.18 9.44 -6.01
CA ASP A 275 -4.55 9.37 -7.35
C ASP A 275 -3.29 8.50 -7.35
N PHE A 276 -2.95 7.91 -6.17
CA PHE A 276 -1.76 7.10 -5.94
C PHE A 276 -0.43 7.84 -6.13
N THR A 277 -0.43 9.17 -6.19
CA THR A 277 0.78 10.01 -6.22
C THR A 277 1.32 10.28 -4.81
N PHE A 278 2.28 11.20 -4.70
CA PHE A 278 2.96 11.54 -3.45
C PHE A 278 3.01 13.04 -3.26
N ASN A 279 2.77 13.50 -2.02
CA ASN A 279 2.82 14.91 -1.67
C ASN A 279 3.52 15.12 -0.33
N ASN A 280 4.24 16.24 -0.21
CA ASN A 280 4.71 16.74 1.08
C ASN A 280 3.72 17.78 1.60
N LEU A 281 2.96 17.40 2.61
CA LEU A 281 1.97 18.28 3.25
C LEU A 281 2.56 19.15 4.37
N GLY A 282 3.87 19.01 4.67
CA GLY A 282 4.49 19.70 5.76
C GLY A 282 4.07 19.19 7.13
N VAL A 283 3.75 17.92 7.25
CA VAL A 283 3.39 17.29 8.52
C VAL A 283 4.56 17.44 9.51
N PRO A 284 4.31 17.94 10.75
CA PRO A 284 5.35 18.01 11.76
C PRO A 284 5.75 16.63 12.26
N ILE A 285 6.91 16.53 12.92
CA ILE A 285 7.30 15.31 13.61
C ILE A 285 6.23 14.89 14.63
N ASN A 286 6.09 13.59 14.86
CA ASN A 286 5.38 13.10 16.02
C ASN A 286 6.39 12.85 17.14
N PRO A 287 6.46 13.68 18.17
CA PRO A 287 7.48 13.55 19.22
C PRO A 287 7.34 12.25 20.04
N GLU A 288 6.16 11.65 20.03
CA GLU A 288 5.89 10.36 20.70
C GLU A 288 6.34 9.14 19.85
N ASN A 289 6.85 9.36 18.62
CA ASN A 289 7.30 8.27 17.78
C ASN A 289 8.56 7.64 18.37
N PRO A 290 8.57 6.33 18.68
CA PRO A 290 9.71 5.64 19.29
C PRO A 290 11.02 5.74 18.51
N VAL A 291 10.98 6.11 17.22
CA VAL A 291 12.20 6.32 16.42
C VAL A 291 13.13 7.34 17.07
N TYR A 292 12.61 8.34 17.74
CA TYR A 292 13.41 9.41 18.35
C TYR A 292 14.13 8.98 19.62
N ASP A 293 13.72 7.86 20.24
CA ASP A 293 14.41 7.29 21.40
C ASP A 293 15.77 6.70 21.02
N TYR A 294 15.89 6.12 19.82
CA TYR A 294 17.12 5.50 19.35
C TYR A 294 17.82 6.26 18.21
N ASN A 295 17.11 7.15 17.52
CA ASN A 295 17.64 8.03 16.49
C ASN A 295 17.03 9.43 16.59
N PRO A 296 17.48 10.29 17.54
CA PRO A 296 16.90 11.63 17.71
C PRO A 296 17.06 12.57 16.51
N ALA A 297 17.93 12.25 15.57
CA ALA A 297 18.16 13.01 14.34
C ALA A 297 17.40 12.43 13.13
N PHE A 298 16.48 11.48 13.37
CA PHE A 298 15.70 10.88 12.29
C PHE A 298 14.85 11.93 11.56
N ILE A 299 14.86 11.86 10.24
CA ILE A 299 13.99 12.62 9.34
C ILE A 299 13.39 11.67 8.31
N ASP A 300 12.08 11.68 8.16
CA ASP A 300 11.39 10.87 7.15
C ASP A 300 11.35 11.59 5.80
N TYR A 301 12.31 11.29 4.95
CA TYR A 301 12.36 11.87 3.60
C TYR A 301 11.35 11.25 2.61
N GLY A 302 10.52 10.30 3.03
CA GLY A 302 9.47 9.70 2.20
C GLY A 302 9.97 9.17 0.86
N LEU A 303 9.24 9.51 -0.20
CA LEU A 303 9.57 9.13 -1.58
C LEU A 303 11.01 9.54 -1.95
N GLY A 304 11.44 10.75 -1.60
CA GLY A 304 12.79 11.21 -1.91
C GLY A 304 13.87 10.31 -1.29
N GLY A 305 13.67 9.88 -0.04
CA GLY A 305 14.55 8.93 0.62
C GLY A 305 14.61 7.58 -0.11
N PHE A 306 13.48 7.07 -0.56
CA PHE A 306 13.44 5.84 -1.39
C PHE A 306 14.14 6.03 -2.73
N LEU A 307 13.89 7.13 -3.43
CA LEU A 307 14.50 7.37 -4.74
C LEU A 307 16.03 7.47 -4.68
N LEU A 308 16.63 7.92 -3.56
CA LEU A 308 18.08 7.88 -3.38
C LEU A 308 18.66 6.46 -3.46
N THR A 309 17.88 5.44 -3.13
CA THR A 309 18.30 4.03 -3.21
C THR A 309 18.15 3.43 -4.60
N ARG A 310 17.55 4.17 -5.54
CA ARG A 310 17.21 3.73 -6.89
C ARG A 310 18.16 4.36 -7.92
N PRO A 311 19.07 3.60 -8.55
CA PRO A 311 20.01 4.16 -9.55
C PRO A 311 19.32 4.85 -10.73
N ASP A 312 18.14 4.35 -11.14
CA ASP A 312 17.34 4.88 -12.25
C ASP A 312 16.61 6.19 -11.91
N TYR A 313 16.37 6.49 -10.62
CA TYR A 313 15.60 7.64 -10.17
C TYR A 313 16.31 8.54 -9.14
N SER A 314 17.54 8.23 -8.76
CA SER A 314 18.28 9.00 -7.73
C SER A 314 18.43 10.49 -8.08
N GLY A 315 18.56 10.83 -9.36
CA GLY A 315 18.60 12.22 -9.83
C GLY A 315 17.31 13.02 -9.60
N MET A 316 16.19 12.33 -9.27
CA MET A 316 14.90 12.96 -8.98
C MET A 316 14.60 13.03 -7.48
N ALA A 317 15.49 12.53 -6.63
CA ALA A 317 15.26 12.43 -5.19
C ALA A 317 15.04 13.80 -4.52
N SER A 318 15.85 14.81 -4.85
CA SER A 318 15.80 16.12 -4.20
C SER A 318 14.45 16.84 -4.33
N VAL A 319 13.79 16.72 -5.49
CA VAL A 319 12.47 17.33 -5.75
C VAL A 319 11.32 16.48 -5.19
N ASN A 320 11.63 15.37 -4.52
CA ASN A 320 10.66 14.46 -3.93
C ASN A 320 10.90 14.24 -2.41
N MET A 321 11.85 14.95 -1.80
CA MET A 321 12.07 14.87 -0.33
C MET A 321 10.81 15.28 0.43
N GLY A 322 10.48 14.50 1.46
CA GLY A 322 9.32 14.73 2.34
C GLY A 322 7.97 14.30 1.75
N LYS A 323 7.91 13.88 0.48
CA LYS A 323 6.66 13.45 -0.12
C LYS A 323 6.26 12.07 0.38
N GLN A 324 5.03 11.95 0.87
CA GLN A 324 4.41 10.70 1.31
C GLN A 324 3.27 10.31 0.36
N LYS A 325 3.03 9.00 0.22
CA LYS A 325 1.96 8.47 -0.63
C LYS A 325 0.60 9.01 -0.21
N ILE A 326 -0.21 9.46 -1.17
CA ILE A 326 -1.59 9.85 -0.96
C ILE A 326 -2.42 8.59 -0.73
N PRO A 327 -2.92 8.36 0.51
CA PRO A 327 -3.68 7.16 0.83
C PRO A 327 -5.10 7.23 0.29
N THR A 328 -5.74 6.08 0.15
CA THR A 328 -7.20 6.04 0.02
C THR A 328 -7.85 6.66 1.25
N LEU A 329 -9.00 7.35 1.06
CA LEU A 329 -9.83 7.79 2.18
C LEU A 329 -10.97 6.82 2.50
N ARG A 330 -11.06 5.70 1.79
CA ARG A 330 -11.99 4.64 2.18
C ARG A 330 -11.62 4.11 3.57
N ASN A 331 -12.63 3.93 4.39
CA ASN A 331 -12.45 3.52 5.80
C ASN A 331 -11.63 4.50 6.66
N VAL A 332 -11.46 5.76 6.21
CA VAL A 332 -10.63 6.74 6.91
C VAL A 332 -11.12 6.97 8.35
N ASP A 333 -12.44 6.95 8.58
CA ASP A 333 -13.06 7.05 9.91
C ASP A 333 -13.47 5.70 10.50
N LYS A 334 -13.26 4.57 9.81
CA LYS A 334 -13.70 3.28 10.32
C LYS A 334 -13.02 2.95 11.64
N ARG A 335 -13.83 2.72 12.70
CA ARG A 335 -13.41 2.42 14.06
C ARG A 335 -14.48 1.58 14.76
N PRO A 336 -14.14 0.83 15.84
CA PRO A 336 -15.09 -0.06 16.52
C PRO A 336 -16.21 0.70 17.21
N ASP A 337 -15.91 1.89 17.73
CA ASP A 337 -16.85 2.79 18.41
C ASP A 337 -16.42 4.25 18.21
N ILE A 338 -17.28 5.19 18.63
CA ILE A 338 -17.09 6.63 18.43
C ILE A 338 -15.92 7.20 19.23
N ASP A 339 -15.63 6.63 20.38
CA ASP A 339 -14.63 7.12 21.32
C ASP A 339 -13.22 6.58 20.99
N PHE A 340 -13.12 5.57 20.12
CA PHE A 340 -11.85 4.98 19.73
C PHE A 340 -10.95 5.99 19.02
N THR A 341 -9.76 6.22 19.58
CA THR A 341 -8.75 7.11 19.01
C THR A 341 -8.02 6.44 17.83
N LYS A 342 -8.13 7.06 16.67
CA LYS A 342 -7.45 6.65 15.45
C LYS A 342 -6.33 7.65 15.13
N ALA A 343 -5.18 7.15 14.66
CA ALA A 343 -4.06 8.00 14.28
C ALA A 343 -4.03 8.25 12.78
N TYR A 344 -3.59 9.43 12.38
CA TYR A 344 -3.57 9.91 11.00
C TYR A 344 -2.18 10.38 10.60
N MET A 345 -1.93 10.55 9.30
CA MET A 345 -0.66 10.80 8.62
C MET A 345 0.30 9.61 8.70
N HIS A 346 1.44 9.71 8.02
CA HIS A 346 2.44 8.64 7.98
C HIS A 346 3.10 8.37 9.34
N ASN A 347 3.22 9.39 10.18
CA ASN A 347 3.82 9.33 11.50
C ASN A 347 2.80 9.31 12.66
N GLY A 348 1.51 9.38 12.35
CA GLY A 348 0.44 9.29 13.34
C GLY A 348 0.31 10.50 14.26
N VAL A 349 0.81 11.67 13.89
CA VAL A 349 0.81 12.86 14.76
C VAL A 349 -0.60 13.35 15.10
N PHE A 350 -1.56 13.28 14.17
CA PHE A 350 -2.93 13.70 14.42
C PHE A 350 -3.80 12.55 14.91
N LYS A 351 -4.74 12.86 15.83
CA LYS A 351 -5.57 11.86 16.52
C LYS A 351 -7.05 11.96 16.16
N SER A 352 -7.42 12.91 15.30
CA SER A 352 -8.78 13.06 14.79
C SER A 352 -8.80 13.55 13.35
N LEU A 353 -9.90 13.28 12.63
CA LEU A 353 -10.11 13.84 11.29
C LEU A 353 -10.28 15.38 11.34
N LYS A 354 -10.80 15.90 12.45
CA LYS A 354 -10.92 17.34 12.64
C LYS A 354 -9.55 18.01 12.66
N GLU A 355 -8.58 17.44 13.39
CA GLU A 355 -7.19 17.95 13.41
C GLU A 355 -6.57 17.90 12.02
N VAL A 356 -6.78 16.81 11.26
CA VAL A 356 -6.29 16.70 9.89
C VAL A 356 -6.86 17.80 9.01
N VAL A 357 -8.18 18.02 9.02
CA VAL A 357 -8.83 19.05 8.19
C VAL A 357 -8.39 20.44 8.63
N HIS A 358 -8.27 20.68 9.94
CA HIS A 358 -7.80 21.93 10.49
C HIS A 358 -6.35 22.22 10.09
N PHE A 359 -5.47 21.22 10.12
CA PHE A 359 -4.10 21.35 9.63
C PHE A 359 -4.05 21.72 8.14
N TYR A 360 -4.85 21.08 7.28
CA TYR A 360 -4.96 21.48 5.87
C TYR A 360 -5.45 22.91 5.68
N ASN A 361 -6.31 23.37 6.59
CA ASN A 361 -6.87 24.73 6.55
C ASN A 361 -5.88 25.79 7.00
N THR A 362 -5.03 25.49 8.01
CA THR A 362 -4.29 26.50 8.78
C THR A 362 -2.78 26.27 8.88
N ARG A 363 -2.23 25.25 8.21
CA ARG A 363 -0.78 24.92 8.29
C ARG A 363 0.14 26.14 8.20
N ASP A 364 -0.21 27.11 7.34
CA ASP A 364 0.63 28.26 7.00
C ASP A 364 0.34 29.50 7.84
N ASP A 365 -0.51 29.41 8.90
CA ASP A 365 -0.83 30.54 9.79
C ASP A 365 0.17 30.74 10.94
N GLY A 366 1.16 29.83 11.06
CA GLY A 366 2.23 29.90 12.06
C GLY A 366 1.89 29.32 13.43
N THR A 367 0.74 28.63 13.59
CA THR A 367 0.32 28.01 14.86
C THR A 367 0.86 26.59 15.01
N TRP A 368 1.19 25.92 13.92
CA TRP A 368 1.70 24.54 13.90
C TRP A 368 3.22 24.47 14.11
N PRO A 369 3.74 23.39 14.67
CA PRO A 369 5.18 23.12 14.66
C PRO A 369 5.75 23.09 13.24
N ALA A 370 7.06 23.32 13.12
CA ALA A 370 7.73 23.29 11.83
C ALA A 370 7.52 21.94 11.11
N PRO A 371 7.40 21.93 9.78
CA PRO A 371 7.41 20.71 8.98
C PRO A 371 8.63 19.86 9.26
N GLU A 372 8.48 18.51 9.31
CA GLU A 372 9.62 17.59 9.39
C GLU A 372 10.58 17.77 8.20
N VAL A 373 10.03 17.97 7.01
CA VAL A 373 10.78 18.30 5.79
C VAL A 373 10.17 19.56 5.19
N SER A 374 10.93 20.64 5.17
CA SER A 374 10.47 21.96 4.70
C SER A 374 10.55 22.16 3.18
N GLU A 375 11.29 21.29 2.48
CA GLU A 375 11.42 21.32 1.04
C GLU A 375 10.20 20.69 0.36
N ASN A 376 9.90 21.16 -0.86
CA ASN A 376 8.85 20.59 -1.73
C ASN A 376 7.44 20.59 -1.11
N LEU A 377 7.14 21.53 -0.23
CA LEU A 377 5.82 21.64 0.38
C LEU A 377 4.72 21.86 -0.67
N ASN A 378 3.61 21.16 -0.50
CA ASN A 378 2.42 21.38 -1.28
C ASN A 378 1.82 22.75 -0.97
N THR A 379 1.59 23.57 -1.99
CA THR A 379 1.09 24.94 -1.88
C THR A 379 -0.43 25.07 -2.08
N ASP A 380 -1.12 23.96 -2.38
CA ASP A 380 -2.57 23.99 -2.56
C ASP A 380 -3.34 24.05 -1.23
N VAL A 381 -2.73 23.57 -0.14
CA VAL A 381 -3.28 23.54 1.20
C VAL A 381 -2.45 24.39 2.16
N GLY A 382 -2.95 24.61 3.36
CA GLY A 382 -2.26 25.38 4.42
C GLY A 382 -2.91 26.73 4.73
N ASN A 383 -3.71 27.26 3.80
CA ASN A 383 -4.51 28.48 4.03
C ASN A 383 -5.78 28.42 3.16
N LEU A 384 -6.75 27.59 3.57
CA LEU A 384 -7.98 27.36 2.79
C LEU A 384 -9.09 28.36 3.12
N GLY A 385 -9.01 29.03 4.27
CA GLY A 385 -10.01 29.97 4.75
C GLY A 385 -11.34 29.29 5.11
N LEU A 386 -11.33 28.01 5.49
CA LEU A 386 -12.52 27.31 5.99
C LEU A 386 -12.91 27.86 7.37
N THR A 387 -14.21 28.00 7.60
CA THR A 387 -14.75 28.19 8.94
C THR A 387 -14.78 26.86 9.68
N ASP A 388 -14.86 26.87 11.00
CA ASP A 388 -14.96 25.70 11.85
C ASP A 388 -16.12 24.77 11.43
N ARG A 389 -17.30 25.35 11.11
CA ARG A 389 -18.45 24.60 10.57
C ARG A 389 -18.19 23.96 9.19
N GLU A 390 -17.39 24.59 8.34
CA GLU A 390 -17.01 24.03 7.06
C GLU A 390 -16.03 22.85 7.23
N GLU A 391 -15.13 22.94 8.21
CA GLU A 391 -14.27 21.81 8.58
C GLU A 391 -15.10 20.64 9.11
N ASP A 392 -16.07 20.91 10.03
CA ASP A 392 -16.99 19.87 10.56
C ASP A 392 -17.79 19.21 9.44
N ALA A 393 -18.27 19.98 8.48
CA ALA A 393 -18.98 19.43 7.33
C ALA A 393 -18.08 18.51 6.47
N ILE A 394 -16.80 18.86 6.27
CA ILE A 394 -15.84 17.98 5.57
C ILE A 394 -15.66 16.68 6.37
N VAL A 395 -15.50 16.74 7.69
CA VAL A 395 -15.40 15.55 8.55
C VAL A 395 -16.67 14.71 8.44
N ALA A 396 -17.86 15.32 8.48
CA ALA A 396 -19.12 14.60 8.31
C ALA A 396 -19.18 13.86 6.95
N PHE A 397 -18.66 14.46 5.88
CA PHE A 397 -18.53 13.76 4.60
C PHE A 397 -17.53 12.59 4.67
N LEU A 398 -16.35 12.77 5.27
CA LEU A 398 -15.34 11.71 5.40
C LEU A 398 -15.87 10.50 6.17
N ASN A 399 -16.72 10.71 7.16
CA ASN A 399 -17.37 9.65 7.95
C ASN A 399 -18.29 8.78 7.06
N THR A 400 -18.79 9.32 5.94
CA THR A 400 -19.61 8.53 4.98
C THR A 400 -18.82 7.51 4.17
N LEU A 401 -17.48 7.49 4.27
CA LEU A 401 -16.59 6.65 3.45
C LEU A 401 -16.25 5.29 4.09
N SER A 402 -16.80 5.01 5.29
CA SER A 402 -16.58 3.75 6.02
C SER A 402 -17.50 2.63 5.55
N ASP A 403 -16.92 1.47 5.25
CA ASP A 403 -17.64 0.25 4.85
C ASP A 403 -18.48 -0.34 5.98
N GLY A 404 -19.51 -1.10 5.57
CA GLY A 404 -20.43 -1.75 6.50
C GLY A 404 -21.60 -0.85 6.92
N TYR A 405 -21.92 0.16 6.12
CA TYR A 405 -23.10 1.00 6.38
C TYR A 405 -24.39 0.19 6.30
N VAL A 406 -25.19 0.27 7.36
CA VAL A 406 -26.53 -0.34 7.44
C VAL A 406 -27.56 0.73 7.11
N LYS A 407 -28.46 0.45 6.14
CA LYS A 407 -29.53 1.36 5.69
C LYS A 407 -30.62 1.53 6.73
#